data_1a633fbb33bfb46cf9f9ecec6d875710
#
_entry.id   1a633fbb33bfb46cf9f9ecec6d875710
#
_cell.length_a   1.000
_cell.length_b   1.000
_cell.length_c   1.000
_cell.angle_alpha   90.00
_cell.angle_beta   90.00
_cell.angle_gamma   90.00
#
_symmetry.space_group_name_H-M   'P 1'
#
loop_
_entity.id
_entity.type
_entity.pdbx_description
1 polymer ?
#
loop_
_entity_poly.entity_id
_entity_poly.type
_entity_poly.pdbx_seq_one_letter_code
_entity_poly.pdbx_strand_id
1 'polypeptide(L)'
;HVREKKLTSVNIPNIFSPSSRDGNNDYFTLYGNENVVLINEMYVYDRWGNLVYSNNNFLPNDPYQGWDGLFNGESVVNGVYVYLFKVTTNEGQILTFAGDITKI
;
A
#
# COMPACT_ATOMS: atom_id res chain seq x y z
N HIS A 1 17.52 -3.68 34.04
CA HIS A 1 17.72 -3.92 32.62
C HIS A 1 16.57 -3.35 31.80
N VAL A 2 16.89 -2.41 30.94
CA VAL A 2 15.91 -1.80 30.06
C VAL A 2 16.12 -2.33 28.64
N ARG A 3 15.07 -2.90 28.08
CA ARG A 3 15.11 -3.31 26.69
C ARG A 3 14.43 -2.23 25.86
N GLU A 4 15.15 -1.72 24.91
CA GLU A 4 14.59 -0.78 23.98
C GLU A 4 13.69 -1.53 23.00
N LYS A 5 12.43 -1.06 22.89
CA LYS A 5 11.46 -1.66 22.00
C LYS A 5 11.48 -0.91 20.68
N LYS A 6 11.68 -1.61 19.59
CA LYS A 6 11.70 -0.99 18.27
C LYS A 6 10.28 -0.65 17.84
N LEU A 7 10.08 0.60 17.45
CA LEU A 7 8.77 1.05 17.01
C LEU A 7 8.45 0.50 15.63
N THR A 8 7.17 0.23 15.41
CA THR A 8 6.66 -0.10 14.09
C THR A 8 6.69 1.15 13.24
N SER A 9 7.25 1.03 12.05
CA SER A 9 7.37 2.13 11.11
C SER A 9 6.84 1.70 9.75
N VAL A 10 5.98 2.53 9.16
CA VAL A 10 5.45 2.29 7.82
C VAL A 10 5.71 3.51 6.96
N ASN A 11 5.88 3.27 5.66
CA ASN A 11 5.94 4.30 4.65
C ASN A 11 4.95 3.95 3.55
N ILE A 12 3.99 4.83 3.31
CA ILE A 12 3.01 4.68 2.25
C ILE A 12 3.21 5.88 1.33
N PRO A 13 3.66 5.66 0.08
CA PRO A 13 3.85 6.76 -0.86
C PRO A 13 2.54 7.51 -1.09
N ASN A 14 2.64 8.81 -1.35
CA ASN A 14 1.46 9.63 -1.64
C ASN A 14 1.31 9.95 -3.13
N ILE A 15 2.24 9.46 -3.95
CA ILE A 15 2.22 9.65 -5.40
C ILE A 15 2.88 8.46 -6.06
N PHE A 16 2.37 8.02 -7.21
CA PHE A 16 3.03 7.00 -8.01
C PHE A 16 2.74 7.20 -9.50
N SER A 17 3.64 6.69 -10.33
CA SER A 17 3.58 6.88 -11.78
C SER A 17 3.86 5.55 -12.48
N PRO A 18 2.83 4.70 -12.67
CA PRO A 18 3.05 3.38 -13.27
C PRO A 18 3.50 3.45 -14.72
N SER A 19 3.24 4.54 -15.42
CA SER A 19 3.66 4.68 -16.81
C SER A 19 5.12 5.08 -16.98
N SER A 20 5.80 5.50 -15.93
CA SER A 20 7.21 5.91 -16.01
C SER A 20 8.13 4.73 -16.29
N ARG A 21 7.79 3.57 -15.74
CA ARG A 21 8.55 2.31 -15.90
C ARG A 21 10.04 2.44 -15.62
N ASP A 22 10.37 3.30 -14.66
CA ASP A 22 11.75 3.53 -14.27
C ASP A 22 12.21 2.65 -13.12
N GLY A 23 11.35 1.73 -12.67
CA GLY A 23 11.63 0.86 -11.54
C GLY A 23 11.29 1.51 -10.19
N ASN A 24 10.94 2.78 -10.19
CA ASN A 24 10.53 3.51 -9.01
C ASN A 24 9.09 3.96 -9.18
N ASN A 25 8.27 3.79 -8.15
CA ASN A 25 6.89 4.26 -8.17
C ASN A 25 6.01 3.64 -9.28
N ASP A 26 6.40 2.47 -9.81
CA ASP A 26 5.61 1.77 -10.81
C ASP A 26 4.41 1.08 -10.19
N TYR A 27 4.52 0.73 -8.92
CA TYR A 27 3.46 0.09 -8.15
C TYR A 27 3.23 0.86 -6.87
N PHE A 28 1.99 0.87 -6.40
CA PHE A 28 1.63 1.48 -5.13
C PHE A 28 1.42 0.39 -4.09
N THR A 29 2.17 0.46 -2.97
CA THR A 29 2.01 -0.44 -1.85
C THR A 29 2.52 0.20 -0.56
N LEU A 30 2.43 -0.53 0.53
CA LEU A 30 2.93 -0.13 1.84
C LEU A 30 4.29 -0.76 2.09
N TYR A 31 5.22 0.04 2.58
CA TYR A 31 6.54 -0.42 3.02
C TYR A 31 6.62 -0.31 4.54
N GLY A 32 7.30 -1.24 5.15
CA GLY A 32 7.43 -1.24 6.60
C GLY A 32 8.78 -1.78 7.05
N ASN A 33 9.09 -1.52 8.33
CA ASN A 33 10.26 -2.13 8.94
C ASN A 33 9.93 -3.58 9.33
N GLU A 34 10.88 -4.24 10.00
CA GLU A 34 10.74 -5.66 10.35
C GLU A 34 9.57 -5.94 11.33
N ASN A 35 9.01 -4.92 11.94
CA ASN A 35 7.87 -5.09 12.83
C ASN A 35 6.55 -5.26 12.06
N VAL A 36 6.52 -4.96 10.77
CA VAL A 36 5.36 -5.21 9.92
C VAL A 36 5.59 -6.55 9.24
N VAL A 37 4.81 -7.57 9.61
CA VAL A 37 5.07 -8.93 9.16
C VAL A 37 4.13 -9.40 8.06
N LEU A 38 2.96 -8.74 7.91
CA LEU A 38 1.98 -9.15 6.92
C LEU A 38 1.08 -7.97 6.57
N ILE A 39 0.75 -7.81 5.30
CA ILE A 39 -0.35 -6.95 4.87
C ILE A 39 -1.57 -7.85 4.71
N ASN A 40 -2.53 -7.70 5.63
CA ASN A 40 -3.73 -8.55 5.67
C ASN A 40 -4.69 -8.19 4.56
N GLU A 41 -4.89 -6.88 4.36
CA GLU A 41 -5.85 -6.36 3.39
C GLU A 41 -5.32 -5.06 2.80
N MET A 42 -5.52 -4.91 1.51
CA MET A 42 -5.24 -3.68 0.78
C MET A 42 -6.39 -3.39 -0.16
N TYR A 43 -6.92 -2.16 -0.10
CA TYR A 43 -7.98 -1.70 -0.98
C TYR A 43 -7.61 -0.33 -1.54
N VAL A 44 -7.95 -0.11 -2.81
CA VAL A 44 -7.84 1.21 -3.44
C VAL A 44 -9.18 1.52 -4.10
N TYR A 45 -9.68 2.72 -3.83
CA TYR A 45 -10.98 3.19 -4.34
C TYR A 45 -10.77 4.46 -5.15
N ASP A 46 -11.62 4.67 -6.15
CA ASP A 46 -11.67 5.95 -6.82
C ASP A 46 -12.41 6.99 -5.95
N ARG A 47 -12.50 8.22 -6.44
CA ARG A 47 -13.14 9.32 -5.67
C ARG A 47 -14.64 9.11 -5.46
N TRP A 48 -15.25 8.22 -6.21
CA TRP A 48 -16.68 7.91 -6.07
C TRP A 48 -16.93 6.66 -5.23
N GLY A 49 -15.88 6.10 -4.65
CA GLY A 49 -15.98 4.93 -3.79
C GLY A 49 -16.01 3.60 -4.51
N ASN A 50 -15.70 3.58 -5.80
CA ASN A 50 -15.60 2.32 -6.55
C ASN A 50 -14.26 1.65 -6.28
N LEU A 51 -14.28 0.36 -5.97
CA LEU A 51 -13.07 -0.41 -5.74
C LEU A 51 -12.34 -0.61 -7.07
N VAL A 52 -11.08 -0.19 -7.15
CA VAL A 52 -10.27 -0.35 -8.35
C VAL A 52 -9.14 -1.36 -8.17
N TYR A 53 -8.77 -1.69 -6.93
CA TYR A 53 -7.77 -2.71 -6.66
C TYR A 53 -7.95 -3.27 -5.25
N SER A 54 -7.70 -4.56 -5.10
CA SER A 54 -7.61 -5.19 -3.79
C SER A 54 -6.63 -6.34 -3.84
N ASN A 55 -6.00 -6.59 -2.70
CA ASN A 55 -5.15 -7.73 -2.49
C ASN A 55 -5.18 -8.06 -1.01
N ASN A 56 -4.85 -9.28 -0.64
CA ASN A 56 -4.84 -9.68 0.76
C ASN A 56 -3.77 -10.71 1.03
N ASN A 57 -3.31 -10.75 2.28
CA ASN A 57 -2.40 -11.76 2.78
C ASN A 57 -1.11 -11.84 1.96
N PHE A 58 -0.41 -10.70 1.85
CA PHE A 58 0.87 -10.65 1.15
C PHE A 58 1.92 -9.95 2.02
N LEU A 59 3.20 -10.19 1.69
CA LEU A 59 4.30 -9.64 2.48
C LEU A 59 4.50 -8.15 2.16
N PRO A 60 4.89 -7.35 3.16
CA PRO A 60 5.27 -5.97 2.90
C PRO A 60 6.58 -5.89 2.11
N ASN A 61 6.86 -4.73 1.57
CA ASN A 61 8.11 -4.45 0.85
C ASN A 61 8.25 -5.22 -0.46
N ASP A 62 7.13 -5.70 -1.01
CA ASP A 62 7.09 -6.35 -2.32
C ASP A 62 6.21 -5.51 -3.24
N PRO A 63 6.80 -4.64 -4.06
CA PRO A 63 6.00 -3.73 -4.90
C PRO A 63 5.13 -4.46 -5.91
N TYR A 64 5.52 -5.67 -6.34
CA TYR A 64 4.74 -6.42 -7.33
C TYR A 64 3.41 -6.92 -6.78
N GLN A 65 3.23 -6.91 -5.46
CA GLN A 65 1.94 -7.23 -4.84
C GLN A 65 1.03 -6.01 -4.76
N GLY A 66 1.55 -4.83 -5.05
CA GLY A 66 0.81 -3.58 -5.00
C GLY A 66 -0.01 -3.32 -6.25
N TRP A 67 -0.60 -2.14 -6.29
CA TRP A 67 -1.46 -1.72 -7.40
C TRP A 67 -0.62 -1.11 -8.52
N ASP A 68 -0.87 -1.56 -9.73
CA ASP A 68 -0.15 -1.12 -10.93
C ASP A 68 -0.86 0.00 -11.69
N GLY A 69 -1.93 0.54 -11.14
CA GLY A 69 -2.69 1.61 -11.78
C GLY A 69 -3.69 1.13 -12.82
N LEU A 70 -3.90 -0.17 -12.91
CA LEU A 70 -4.84 -0.74 -13.88
C LEU A 70 -6.12 -1.19 -13.17
N PHE A 71 -7.22 -1.17 -13.93
CA PHE A 71 -8.48 -1.79 -13.55
C PHE A 71 -9.01 -2.51 -14.77
N ASN A 72 -9.26 -3.82 -14.64
CA ASN A 72 -9.66 -4.67 -15.75
C ASN A 72 -8.70 -4.57 -16.95
N GLY A 73 -7.38 -4.45 -16.66
CA GLY A 73 -6.36 -4.41 -17.69
C GLY A 73 -6.16 -3.05 -18.35
N GLU A 74 -6.91 -2.04 -17.94
CA GLU A 74 -6.82 -0.71 -18.51
C GLU A 74 -6.34 0.31 -17.48
N SER A 75 -5.53 1.26 -17.92
CA SER A 75 -5.04 2.33 -17.06
C SER A 75 -6.21 3.19 -16.59
N VAL A 76 -6.30 3.40 -15.27
CA VAL A 76 -7.32 4.31 -14.72
C VAL A 76 -6.87 5.75 -14.93
N VAL A 77 -7.83 6.68 -14.84
CA VAL A 77 -7.53 8.11 -15.04
C VAL A 77 -6.56 8.59 -13.96
N ASN A 78 -5.72 9.55 -14.33
CA ASN A 78 -4.82 10.19 -13.38
C ASN A 78 -5.63 11.01 -12.39
N GLY A 79 -5.16 11.05 -11.15
CA GLY A 79 -5.86 11.79 -10.10
C GLY A 79 -5.70 11.14 -8.75
N VAL A 80 -6.57 11.51 -7.82
CA VAL A 80 -6.50 11.09 -6.43
C VAL A 80 -7.37 9.87 -6.22
N TYR A 81 -6.79 8.87 -5.54
CA TYR A 81 -7.46 7.64 -5.13
C TYR A 81 -7.33 7.51 -3.61
N VAL A 82 -8.20 6.72 -3.01
CA VAL A 82 -8.21 6.50 -1.55
C VAL A 82 -7.79 5.07 -1.28
N TYR A 83 -6.93 4.89 -0.29
CA TYR A 83 -6.45 3.55 0.06
C TYR A 83 -6.80 3.20 1.49
N LEU A 84 -6.84 1.90 1.74
CA LEU A 84 -6.92 1.34 3.08
C LEU A 84 -6.02 0.10 3.16
N PHE A 85 -5.18 0.05 4.20
CA PHE A 85 -4.35 -1.10 4.50
C PHE A 85 -4.63 -1.59 5.91
N LYS A 86 -4.66 -2.90 6.09
CA LYS A 86 -4.62 -3.53 7.41
C LYS A 86 -3.39 -4.40 7.46
N VAL A 87 -2.57 -4.21 8.50
CA VAL A 87 -1.31 -4.92 8.63
C VAL A 87 -1.22 -5.59 10.00
N THR A 88 -0.46 -6.68 10.07
CA THR A 88 -0.15 -7.36 11.33
C THR A 88 1.28 -7.05 11.72
N THR A 89 1.48 -6.69 12.99
CA THR A 89 2.80 -6.46 13.54
C THR A 89 3.38 -7.74 14.13
N ASN A 90 4.67 -7.73 14.45
CA ASN A 90 5.35 -8.86 15.07
C ASN A 90 4.83 -9.18 16.48
N GLU A 91 4.04 -8.27 17.07
CA GLU A 91 3.40 -8.51 18.35
C GLU A 91 1.94 -8.97 18.19
N GLY A 92 1.51 -9.22 16.97
CA GLY A 92 0.15 -9.70 16.70
C GLY A 92 -0.90 -8.61 16.65
N GLN A 93 -0.51 -7.34 16.71
CA GLN A 93 -1.46 -6.23 16.59
C GLN A 93 -1.87 -6.03 15.14
N ILE A 94 -3.12 -5.62 14.95
CA ILE A 94 -3.63 -5.22 13.63
C ILE A 94 -3.70 -3.70 13.60
N LEU A 95 -2.99 -3.11 12.66
CA LEU A 95 -3.01 -1.66 12.45
C LEU A 95 -3.70 -1.35 11.14
N THR A 96 -4.46 -0.25 11.11
CA THR A 96 -5.18 0.21 9.93
C THR A 96 -4.65 1.56 9.50
N PHE A 97 -4.34 1.69 8.21
CA PHE A 97 -3.89 2.93 7.60
C PHE A 97 -4.82 3.28 6.45
N ALA A 98 -5.23 4.53 6.38
CA ALA A 98 -6.07 5.02 5.30
C ALA A 98 -5.58 6.41 4.89
N GLY A 99 -5.71 6.73 3.62
CA GLY A 99 -5.27 8.02 3.10
C GLY A 99 -5.47 8.12 1.61
N ASP A 100 -4.78 9.08 1.01
CA ASP A 100 -4.89 9.38 -0.41
C ASP A 100 -3.61 9.02 -1.14
N ILE A 101 -3.75 8.59 -2.38
CA ILE A 101 -2.65 8.35 -3.31
C ILE A 101 -2.97 9.05 -4.63
N THR A 102 -2.00 9.79 -5.15
CA THR A 102 -2.14 10.44 -6.45
C THR A 102 -1.45 9.61 -7.52
N LYS A 103 -2.20 9.25 -8.55
CA LYS A 103 -1.66 8.56 -9.73
C LYS A 103 -1.43 9.57 -10.84
N ILE A 104 -0.23 9.56 -11.38
CA ILE A 104 0.13 10.41 -12.53
C ILE A 104 0.71 9.60 -13.68
#